data_cee50ebe2c3800bf042b461243b61c89
#
_entry.id   cee50ebe2c3800bf042b461243b61c89
#
_cell.length_a   1.000
_cell.length_b   1.000
_cell.length_c   1.000
_cell.angle_alpha   90.00
_cell.angle_beta   90.00
_cell.angle_gamma   90.00
#
_symmetry.space_group_name_H-M   'P 1'
#
loop_
_entity.id
_entity.type
_entity.pdbx_description
1 polymer ?
#
loop_
_entity_poly.entity_id
_entity_poly.type
_entity_poly.pdbx_seq_one_letter_code
_entity_poly.pdbx_strand_id
1 'polypeptide(L)'
;KNFSRRNLFILHTIGSHWWYNIHYTRQYARWKPELKSRVLSANTKEEFFNSYDNSVLYSDFFWNEVRNRFRNRNATIIYLSDHAESLGEKGIFGHGEEAEALHYPGCWIWMSNKYKANYPNKWKALQNNKNKKYNSAFLFHSILDAGDITTPYIDKKYDIFIK
;
A
#
# COMPACT_ATOMS: atom_id res chain seq x y z
N LYS A 1 -20.90 7.86 11.85
CA LYS A 1 -21.23 7.41 10.48
C LYS A 1 -22.07 6.16 10.56
N ASN A 2 -23.13 6.08 9.73
CA ASN A 2 -24.00 4.89 9.69
C ASN A 2 -23.30 3.80 8.85
N PHE A 3 -22.84 2.75 9.50
CA PHE A 3 -22.22 1.57 8.88
C PHE A 3 -23.22 0.47 8.49
N SER A 4 -24.52 0.76 8.48
CA SER A 4 -25.56 -0.18 8.00
C SER A 4 -25.57 -0.33 6.47
N ARG A 5 -24.92 0.60 5.75
CA ARG A 5 -24.78 0.59 4.28
C ARG A 5 -23.33 0.26 3.90
N ARG A 6 -23.12 -0.21 2.68
CA ARG A 6 -21.78 -0.34 2.10
C ARG A 6 -21.16 1.05 1.94
N ASN A 7 -19.93 1.19 2.38
CA ASN A 7 -19.20 2.45 2.32
C ASN A 7 -17.84 2.20 1.66
N LEU A 8 -17.45 3.05 0.76
CA LEU A 8 -16.09 3.15 0.25
C LEU A 8 -15.41 4.34 0.92
N PHE A 9 -14.22 4.11 1.48
CA PHE A 9 -13.33 5.15 1.99
C PHE A 9 -12.08 5.16 1.15
N ILE A 10 -11.74 6.30 0.58
CA ILE A 10 -10.48 6.51 -0.12
C ILE A 10 -9.61 7.35 0.80
N LEU A 11 -8.49 6.80 1.22
CA LEU A 11 -7.49 7.45 2.06
C LEU A 11 -6.26 7.72 1.19
N HIS A 12 -6.17 8.94 0.69
CA HIS A 12 -5.01 9.38 -0.06
C HIS A 12 -3.96 9.89 0.92
N THR A 13 -2.85 9.19 1.05
CA THR A 13 -1.74 9.53 1.93
C THR A 13 -0.52 9.90 1.10
N ILE A 14 0.33 10.77 1.62
CA ILE A 14 1.59 11.10 0.97
C ILE A 14 2.64 9.99 1.15
N GLY A 15 2.46 9.14 2.17
CA GLY A 15 3.32 7.98 2.40
C GLY A 15 4.80 8.30 2.54
N SER A 16 5.63 7.45 1.93
CA SER A 16 7.10 7.56 1.96
C SER A 16 7.63 8.38 0.77
N HIS A 17 7.06 9.57 0.56
CA HIS A 17 7.48 10.47 -0.52
C HIS A 17 8.79 11.24 -0.16
N TRP A 18 9.56 11.62 -1.16
CA TRP A 18 10.68 12.56 -1.01
C TRP A 18 10.17 13.95 -0.57
N TRP A 19 10.66 14.55 0.43
CA TRP A 19 11.77 14.39 1.35
C TRP A 19 11.32 13.58 2.58
N TYR A 20 11.82 12.36 2.78
CA TYR A 20 11.31 11.40 3.77
C TYR A 20 11.25 11.93 5.19
N ASN A 21 12.23 12.75 5.61
CA ASN A 21 12.36 13.24 7.00
C ASN A 21 11.15 14.05 7.52
N ILE A 22 10.29 14.55 6.64
CA ILE A 22 9.07 15.27 7.05
C ILE A 22 7.84 14.35 7.12
N HIS A 23 7.98 13.10 6.74
CA HIS A 23 6.88 12.15 6.67
C HIS A 23 6.84 11.17 7.84
N TYR A 24 7.65 11.40 8.88
CA TYR A 24 7.58 10.67 10.15
C TYR A 24 7.90 11.59 11.33
N THR A 25 7.46 11.19 12.52
CA THR A 25 7.76 11.92 13.75
C THR A 25 9.01 11.37 14.42
N ARG A 26 9.60 12.12 15.35
CA ARG A 26 10.83 11.74 16.07
C ARG A 26 10.79 10.34 16.69
N GLN A 27 9.65 9.91 17.16
CA GLN A 27 9.51 8.57 17.77
C GLN A 27 9.65 7.43 16.75
N TYR A 28 9.51 7.73 15.45
CA TYR A 28 9.69 6.78 14.35
C TYR A 28 11.03 6.96 13.63
N ALA A 29 11.88 7.92 14.06
CA ALA A 29 13.24 8.08 13.59
C ALA A 29 14.17 7.04 14.24
N ARG A 30 13.94 5.76 13.93
CA ARG A 30 14.59 4.61 14.54
C ARG A 30 16.00 4.39 14.02
N TRP A 31 16.17 4.53 12.70
CA TRP A 31 17.45 4.29 12.03
C TRP A 31 18.20 5.59 11.81
N LYS A 32 19.52 5.57 12.05
CA LYS A 32 20.44 6.71 11.97
C LYS A 32 21.73 6.28 11.26
N PRO A 33 22.44 7.18 10.56
CA PRO A 33 22.08 8.61 10.36
C PRO A 33 20.91 8.81 9.39
N GLU A 34 20.23 9.96 9.51
CA GLU A 34 19.16 10.36 8.57
C GLU A 34 19.72 11.28 7.48
N LEU A 35 18.93 11.45 6.41
CA LEU A 35 19.22 12.44 5.35
C LEU A 35 19.49 13.83 5.96
N LYS A 36 20.55 14.48 5.49
CA LYS A 36 20.96 15.81 5.93
C LYS A 36 20.70 16.90 4.90
N SER A 37 20.43 16.52 3.65
CA SER A 37 20.21 17.45 2.53
C SER A 37 19.10 16.96 1.62
N ARG A 38 18.32 17.90 1.08
CA ARG A 38 17.36 17.62 0.00
C ARG A 38 18.02 17.32 -1.34
N VAL A 39 19.30 17.63 -1.48
CA VAL A 39 20.10 17.28 -2.66
C VAL A 39 20.55 15.83 -2.50
N LEU A 40 20.08 14.94 -3.38
CA LEU A 40 20.34 13.49 -3.30
C LEU A 40 21.83 13.17 -3.18
N SER A 41 22.66 13.75 -4.04
CA SER A 41 24.11 13.51 -4.09
C SER A 41 24.89 13.99 -2.87
N ALA A 42 24.28 14.80 -2.00
CA ALA A 42 24.89 15.27 -0.76
C ALA A 42 24.71 14.31 0.42
N ASN A 43 23.98 13.20 0.21
CA ASN A 43 23.71 12.20 1.23
C ASN A 43 24.41 10.88 0.91
N THR A 44 24.71 10.12 1.95
CA THR A 44 25.19 8.75 1.79
C THR A 44 24.03 7.80 1.50
N LYS A 45 24.33 6.65 0.95
CA LYS A 45 23.35 5.57 0.75
C LYS A 45 22.69 5.14 2.07
N GLU A 46 23.44 5.07 3.15
CA GLU A 46 22.93 4.73 4.48
C GLU A 46 21.92 5.77 4.97
N GLU A 47 22.23 7.06 4.87
CA GLU A 47 21.31 8.14 5.23
C GLU A 47 20.00 8.05 4.45
N PHE A 48 20.10 7.69 3.17
CA PHE A 48 18.93 7.52 2.31
C PHE A 48 18.05 6.35 2.77
N PHE A 49 18.62 5.16 2.96
CA PHE A 49 17.90 3.98 3.44
C PHE A 49 17.26 4.22 4.80
N ASN A 50 18.02 4.73 5.76
CA ASN A 50 17.52 4.95 7.11
C ASN A 50 16.32 5.89 7.13
N SER A 51 16.36 6.98 6.36
CA SER A 51 15.25 7.92 6.30
C SER A 51 14.03 7.36 5.58
N TYR A 52 14.25 6.58 4.51
CA TYR A 52 13.18 5.86 3.82
C TYR A 52 12.50 4.85 4.75
N ASP A 53 13.28 4.01 5.42
CA ASP A 53 12.77 2.99 6.34
C ASP A 53 12.00 3.60 7.52
N ASN A 54 12.47 4.74 8.06
CA ASN A 54 11.74 5.48 9.09
C ASN A 54 10.37 5.95 8.59
N SER A 55 10.27 6.41 7.35
CA SER A 55 9.01 6.84 6.75
C SER A 55 8.07 5.66 6.49
N VAL A 56 8.60 4.51 6.07
CA VAL A 56 7.84 3.27 5.92
C VAL A 56 7.32 2.78 7.27
N LEU A 57 8.16 2.81 8.31
CA LEU A 57 7.76 2.44 9.68
C LEU A 57 6.59 3.30 10.19
N TYR A 58 6.61 4.60 9.89
CA TYR A 58 5.50 5.49 10.27
C TYR A 58 4.24 5.21 9.45
N SER A 59 4.39 4.93 8.16
CA SER A 59 3.28 4.51 7.30
C SER A 59 2.65 3.20 7.79
N ASP A 60 3.45 2.22 8.20
CA ASP A 60 2.98 0.96 8.78
C ASP A 60 2.17 1.20 10.07
N PHE A 61 2.66 2.06 10.96
CA PHE A 61 1.90 2.48 12.14
C PHE A 61 0.53 3.07 11.75
N PHE A 62 0.49 4.01 10.80
CA PHE A 62 -0.76 4.62 10.35
C PHE A 62 -1.76 3.56 9.85
N TRP A 63 -1.31 2.66 8.99
CA TRP A 63 -2.17 1.61 8.46
C TRP A 63 -2.60 0.59 9.51
N ASN A 64 -1.76 0.31 10.49
CA ASN A 64 -2.12 -0.51 11.65
C ASN A 64 -3.26 0.14 12.46
N GLU A 65 -3.21 1.45 12.68
CA GLU A 65 -4.28 2.19 13.35
C GLU A 65 -5.59 2.15 12.54
N VAL A 66 -5.52 2.34 11.22
CA VAL A 66 -6.69 2.19 10.33
C VAL A 66 -7.27 0.78 10.44
N ARG A 67 -6.43 -0.25 10.33
CA ARG A 67 -6.84 -1.66 10.47
C ARG A 67 -7.52 -1.91 11.82
N ASN A 68 -6.97 -1.41 12.92
CA ASN A 68 -7.50 -1.61 14.27
C ASN A 68 -8.90 -1.00 14.44
N ARG A 69 -9.20 0.13 13.79
CA ARG A 69 -10.53 0.75 13.79
C ARG A 69 -11.58 -0.08 13.06
N PHE A 70 -11.16 -0.90 12.10
CA PHE A 70 -12.06 -1.71 11.29
C PHE A 70 -12.03 -3.21 11.63
N ARG A 71 -11.15 -3.68 12.52
CA ARG A 71 -10.95 -5.12 12.82
C ARG A 71 -12.22 -5.87 13.22
N ASN A 72 -13.16 -5.19 13.88
CA ASN A 72 -14.44 -5.77 14.33
C ASN A 72 -15.62 -5.43 13.38
N ARG A 73 -15.36 -4.83 12.22
CA ARG A 73 -16.33 -4.52 11.19
C ARG A 73 -16.25 -5.53 10.05
N ASN A 74 -17.31 -5.60 9.22
CA ASN A 74 -17.25 -6.32 7.95
C ASN A 74 -16.50 -5.43 6.95
N ALA A 75 -15.18 -5.57 6.88
CA ALA A 75 -14.31 -4.64 6.16
C ALA A 75 -13.14 -5.33 5.50
N THR A 76 -12.73 -4.80 4.36
CA THR A 76 -11.47 -5.07 3.69
C THR A 76 -10.73 -3.76 3.43
N ILE A 77 -9.41 -3.81 3.41
CA ILE A 77 -8.53 -2.72 3.03
C ILE A 77 -7.69 -3.20 1.86
N ILE A 78 -7.64 -2.40 0.81
CA ILE A 78 -6.74 -2.57 -0.32
C ILE A 78 -5.79 -1.38 -0.29
N TYR A 79 -4.51 -1.64 -0.14
CA TYR A 79 -3.45 -0.66 -0.24
C TYR A 79 -2.70 -0.87 -1.55
N LEU A 80 -2.44 0.22 -2.23
CA LEU A 80 -1.58 0.27 -3.41
C LEU A 80 -0.86 1.60 -3.41
N SER A 81 0.46 1.58 -3.51
CA SER A 81 1.24 2.78 -3.82
C SER A 81 1.09 3.10 -5.32
N ASP A 82 1.13 4.37 -5.67
CA ASP A 82 1.07 4.84 -7.07
C ASP A 82 2.31 4.42 -7.87
N HIS A 83 3.49 4.42 -7.23
CA HIS A 83 4.74 3.89 -7.74
C HIS A 83 5.60 3.35 -6.59
N ALA A 84 6.67 2.65 -6.92
CA ALA A 84 7.70 2.27 -5.96
C ALA A 84 8.84 3.30 -5.94
N GLU A 85 9.90 3.02 -5.19
CA GLU A 85 11.06 3.89 -5.03
C GLU A 85 12.32 3.10 -5.39
N SER A 86 13.23 3.71 -6.16
CA SER A 86 14.55 3.14 -6.38
C SER A 86 15.47 3.50 -5.21
N LEU A 87 16.06 2.49 -4.59
CA LEU A 87 16.90 2.66 -3.40
C LEU A 87 18.38 2.48 -3.72
N GLY A 88 18.80 2.82 -4.93
CA GLY A 88 20.18 2.76 -5.39
C GLY A 88 20.48 1.56 -6.29
N GLU A 89 19.46 0.86 -6.80
CA GLU A 89 19.60 -0.11 -7.87
C GLU A 89 20.20 0.58 -9.09
N LYS A 90 21.28 0.00 -9.63
CA LYS A 90 22.06 0.59 -10.75
C LYS A 90 22.53 2.03 -10.51
N GLY A 91 22.63 2.46 -9.24
CA GLY A 91 23.04 3.81 -8.85
C GLY A 91 21.93 4.85 -8.89
N ILE A 92 20.68 4.47 -9.20
CA ILE A 92 19.51 5.37 -9.26
C ILE A 92 18.86 5.44 -7.87
N PHE A 93 18.59 6.65 -7.39
CA PHE A 93 17.91 6.90 -6.12
C PHE A 93 16.66 7.74 -6.34
N GLY A 94 15.58 7.38 -5.64
CA GLY A 94 14.30 8.07 -5.77
C GLY A 94 13.53 7.63 -7.02
N HIS A 95 12.69 8.52 -7.53
CA HIS A 95 11.82 8.29 -8.69
C HIS A 95 11.96 9.37 -9.77
N GLY A 96 13.05 10.14 -9.73
CA GLY A 96 13.34 11.19 -10.72
C GLY A 96 13.84 10.67 -12.06
N GLU A 97 14.34 9.45 -12.11
CA GLU A 97 14.83 8.77 -13.30
C GLU A 97 14.13 7.42 -13.46
N GLU A 98 14.02 6.95 -14.71
CA GLU A 98 13.40 5.66 -15.01
C GLU A 98 14.21 4.51 -14.41
N ALA A 99 13.57 3.69 -13.60
CA ALA A 99 14.14 2.50 -12.99
C ALA A 99 13.13 1.36 -12.92
N GLU A 100 13.58 0.13 -13.15
CA GLU A 100 12.73 -1.07 -13.11
C GLU A 100 12.02 -1.20 -11.75
N ALA A 101 12.68 -0.83 -10.65
CA ALA A 101 12.12 -0.87 -9.31
C ALA A 101 10.81 -0.07 -9.19
N LEU A 102 10.67 1.03 -9.91
CA LEU A 102 9.50 1.91 -9.84
C LEU A 102 8.20 1.23 -10.29
N HIS A 103 8.30 0.19 -11.13
CA HIS A 103 7.15 -0.56 -11.64
C HIS A 103 6.61 -1.62 -10.68
N TYR A 104 7.21 -1.77 -9.49
CA TYR A 104 6.80 -2.75 -8.47
C TYR A 104 6.31 -2.05 -7.18
N PRO A 105 5.21 -1.28 -7.25
CA PRO A 105 4.69 -0.58 -6.09
C PRO A 105 4.25 -1.53 -4.98
N GLY A 106 4.39 -1.09 -3.75
CA GLY A 106 3.91 -1.83 -2.59
C GLY A 106 2.40 -2.03 -2.66
N CYS A 107 1.96 -3.27 -2.51
CA CYS A 107 0.54 -3.63 -2.51
C CYS A 107 0.27 -4.67 -1.43
N TRP A 108 -0.79 -4.47 -0.66
CA TRP A 108 -1.29 -5.47 0.26
C TRP A 108 -2.80 -5.36 0.45
N ILE A 109 -3.42 -6.48 0.84
CA ILE A 109 -4.85 -6.56 1.10
C ILE A 109 -5.06 -7.19 2.48
N TRP A 110 -5.91 -6.55 3.27
CA TRP A 110 -6.34 -7.06 4.55
C TRP A 110 -7.85 -7.25 4.57
N MET A 111 -8.30 -8.34 5.19
CA MET A 111 -9.70 -8.65 5.43
C MET A 111 -9.92 -8.91 6.92
N SER A 112 -10.95 -8.27 7.50
CA SER A 112 -11.39 -8.57 8.86
C SER A 112 -11.91 -10.01 8.98
N ASN A 113 -11.94 -10.54 10.20
CA ASN A 113 -12.50 -11.88 10.42
C ASN A 113 -13.99 -11.96 10.02
N LYS A 114 -14.76 -10.87 10.24
CA LYS A 114 -16.15 -10.80 9.79
C LYS A 114 -16.26 -10.82 8.27
N TYR A 115 -15.36 -10.12 7.56
CA TYR A 115 -15.37 -10.12 6.10
C TYR A 115 -15.03 -11.50 5.55
N LYS A 116 -14.01 -12.17 6.10
CA LYS A 116 -13.64 -13.54 5.72
C LYS A 116 -14.77 -14.53 5.93
N ALA A 117 -15.51 -14.40 7.05
CA ALA A 117 -16.64 -15.26 7.36
C ALA A 117 -17.81 -15.02 6.39
N ASN A 118 -18.11 -13.76 6.04
CA ASN A 118 -19.19 -13.40 5.14
C ASN A 118 -18.87 -13.71 3.67
N TYR A 119 -17.58 -13.67 3.29
CA TYR A 119 -17.11 -13.86 1.92
C TYR A 119 -15.98 -14.88 1.82
N PRO A 120 -16.20 -16.15 2.24
CA PRO A 120 -15.15 -17.17 2.30
C PRO A 120 -14.54 -17.48 0.93
N ASN A 121 -15.32 -17.37 -0.15
CA ASN A 121 -14.83 -17.58 -1.52
C ASN A 121 -13.86 -16.49 -1.95
N LYS A 122 -14.12 -15.22 -1.61
CA LYS A 122 -13.20 -14.10 -1.89
C LYS A 122 -11.89 -14.26 -1.11
N TRP A 123 -11.98 -14.69 0.16
CA TRP A 123 -10.80 -14.99 0.94
C TRP A 123 -9.97 -16.12 0.32
N LYS A 124 -10.61 -17.21 -0.08
CA LYS A 124 -9.93 -18.33 -0.74
C LYS A 124 -9.30 -17.93 -2.07
N ALA A 125 -10.00 -17.14 -2.88
CA ALA A 125 -9.48 -16.62 -4.14
C ALA A 125 -8.26 -15.73 -3.91
N LEU A 126 -8.31 -14.80 -2.94
CA LEU A 126 -7.18 -13.96 -2.58
C LEU A 126 -5.94 -14.79 -2.19
N GLN A 127 -6.11 -15.85 -1.38
CA GLN A 127 -4.99 -16.73 -1.00
C GLN A 127 -4.36 -17.44 -2.21
N ASN A 128 -5.17 -17.84 -3.18
CA ASN A 128 -4.69 -18.48 -4.41
C ASN A 128 -4.01 -17.49 -5.37
N ASN A 129 -4.44 -16.24 -5.34
CA ASN A 129 -4.02 -15.20 -6.28
C ASN A 129 -2.88 -14.30 -5.77
N LYS A 130 -2.56 -14.33 -4.47
CA LYS A 130 -1.61 -13.41 -3.82
C LYS A 130 -0.20 -13.38 -4.44
N ASN A 131 0.20 -14.45 -5.13
CA ASN A 131 1.51 -14.56 -5.78
C ASN A 131 1.46 -14.34 -7.30
N LYS A 132 0.27 -14.04 -7.86
CA LYS A 132 0.14 -13.74 -9.28
C LYS A 132 0.59 -12.31 -9.56
N LYS A 133 1.09 -12.07 -10.76
CA LYS A 133 1.40 -10.71 -11.23
C LYS A 133 0.13 -10.03 -11.73
N TYR A 134 -0.10 -8.83 -11.26
CA TYR A 134 -1.18 -7.94 -11.70
C TYR A 134 -0.59 -6.59 -12.12
N ASN A 135 -1.24 -5.92 -13.06
CA ASN A 135 -1.03 -4.50 -13.28
C ASN A 135 -2.07 -3.69 -12.47
N SER A 136 -1.93 -2.38 -12.41
CA SER A 136 -2.81 -1.50 -11.62
C SER A 136 -4.30 -1.57 -11.99
N ALA A 137 -4.65 -2.11 -13.17
CA ALA A 137 -6.04 -2.30 -13.58
C ALA A 137 -6.82 -3.21 -12.62
N PHE A 138 -6.14 -4.12 -11.89
CA PHE A 138 -6.79 -4.99 -10.90
C PHE A 138 -7.56 -4.18 -9.85
N LEU A 139 -7.10 -2.98 -9.51
CA LEU A 139 -7.65 -2.18 -8.42
C LEU A 139 -9.14 -1.85 -8.63
N PHE A 140 -9.51 -1.38 -9.81
CA PHE A 140 -10.89 -1.05 -10.14
C PHE A 140 -11.83 -2.24 -9.98
N HIS A 141 -11.46 -3.36 -10.60
CA HIS A 141 -12.29 -4.57 -10.59
C HIS A 141 -12.41 -5.17 -9.20
N SER A 142 -11.29 -5.23 -8.48
CA SER A 142 -11.25 -5.76 -7.11
C SER A 142 -11.96 -4.88 -6.08
N ILE A 143 -11.96 -3.55 -6.22
CA ILE A 143 -12.75 -2.65 -5.35
C ILE A 143 -14.24 -2.92 -5.52
N LEU A 144 -14.73 -3.05 -6.75
CA LEU A 144 -16.14 -3.32 -7.02
C LEU A 144 -16.56 -4.68 -6.44
N ASP A 145 -15.78 -5.73 -6.69
CA ASP A 145 -16.08 -7.05 -6.14
C ASP A 145 -15.95 -7.06 -4.61
N ALA A 146 -14.93 -6.43 -4.04
CA ALA A 146 -14.79 -6.30 -2.58
C ALA A 146 -16.02 -5.63 -1.94
N GLY A 147 -16.62 -4.66 -2.61
CA GLY A 147 -17.88 -4.01 -2.23
C GLY A 147 -19.12 -4.84 -2.53
N ASP A 148 -18.98 -6.06 -3.10
CA ASP A 148 -20.08 -6.91 -3.54
C ASP A 148 -21.02 -6.17 -4.52
N ILE A 149 -20.42 -5.44 -5.46
CA ILE A 149 -21.11 -4.67 -6.50
C ILE A 149 -21.10 -5.49 -7.78
N THR A 150 -22.28 -5.84 -8.26
CA THR A 150 -22.45 -6.52 -9.55
C THR A 150 -22.63 -5.49 -10.66
N THR A 151 -21.77 -5.52 -11.66
CA THR A 151 -21.82 -4.61 -12.81
C THR A 151 -21.17 -5.28 -14.02
N PRO A 152 -21.64 -4.95 -15.27
CA PRO A 152 -21.01 -5.48 -16.47
C PRO A 152 -19.59 -4.95 -16.74
N TYR A 153 -19.15 -3.95 -15.99
CA TYR A 153 -17.81 -3.35 -16.14
C TYR A 153 -16.70 -4.12 -15.42
N ILE A 154 -17.03 -5.14 -14.61
CA ILE A 154 -16.01 -5.99 -13.99
C ILE A 154 -15.45 -6.98 -15.01
N ASP A 155 -14.16 -6.85 -15.34
CA ASP A 155 -13.43 -7.88 -16.05
C ASP A 155 -12.80 -8.85 -15.04
N LYS A 156 -13.31 -10.08 -15.04
CA LYS A 156 -12.91 -11.12 -14.07
C LYS A 156 -11.42 -11.47 -14.12
N LYS A 157 -10.75 -11.26 -15.26
CA LYS A 157 -9.30 -11.54 -15.38
C LYS A 157 -8.42 -10.62 -14.53
N TYR A 158 -8.93 -9.42 -14.20
CA TYR A 158 -8.24 -8.45 -13.36
C TYR A 158 -8.69 -8.48 -11.90
N ASP A 159 -9.71 -9.25 -11.56
CA ASP A 159 -10.25 -9.29 -10.21
C ASP A 159 -9.49 -10.32 -9.36
N ILE A 160 -8.83 -9.82 -8.29
CA ILE A 160 -8.03 -10.66 -7.39
C ILE A 160 -8.89 -11.56 -6.48
N PHE A 161 -10.19 -11.27 -6.35
CA PHE A 161 -11.13 -12.01 -5.50
C PHE A 161 -11.91 -13.09 -6.24
N ILE A 162 -11.62 -13.29 -7.52
CA ILE A 162 -12.19 -14.36 -8.34
C ILE A 162 -11.12 -15.44 -8.60
N LYS A 163 -11.58 -16.72 -8.71
CA LYS A 163 -10.72 -17.87 -9.03
C LYS A 163 -10.18 -17.81 -10.45
#